data_e996c4157c92275a2a5718f353be3f8c
#
_entry.id   e996c4157c92275a2a5718f353be3f8c
#
_cell.length_a   1.000
_cell.length_b   1.000
_cell.length_c   1.000
_cell.angle_alpha   90.00
_cell.angle_beta   90.00
_cell.angle_gamma   90.00
#
_symmetry.space_group_name_H-M   'P 1'
#
loop_
_entity.id
_entity.type
_entity.pdbx_description
1 polymer ?
#
loop_
_entity_poly.entity_id
_entity_poly.type
_entity_poly.pdbx_seq_one_letter_code
_entity_poly.pdbx_strand_id
1 'polypeptide(L)'
;MILPDVNTLLYAVNSASDQHAAALKAIETGYAAPRGVAFAWIVLLAFLRLSTRGGIFPKPLSIEDALLIIKHWLDHPNAQVVHPGENHPEVLGRLLLAAGTAGNLTTDAHLAALAIEHDATIVSFDRDFARFPDVQWKLPSMA
;
A
#
# COMPACT_ATOMS: atom_id res chain seq x y z
N MET A 1 -6.36 -0.74 -11.38
CA MET A 1 -6.03 -1.46 -10.14
C MET A 1 -5.20 -0.54 -9.24
N ILE A 2 -5.58 -0.44 -7.99
CA ILE A 2 -4.78 0.30 -7.00
C ILE A 2 -3.98 -0.67 -6.15
N LEU A 3 -2.84 -0.19 -5.66
CA LEU A 3 -1.95 -0.90 -4.74
C LEU A 3 -1.75 0.01 -3.52
N PRO A 4 -2.53 -0.19 -2.45
CA PRO A 4 -2.41 0.66 -1.27
C PRO A 4 -1.09 0.46 -0.54
N ASP A 5 -0.47 1.56 -0.14
CA ASP A 5 0.66 1.56 0.78
C ASP A 5 0.15 1.42 2.23
N VAL A 6 1.07 1.11 3.14
CA VAL A 6 0.70 0.82 4.54
C VAL A 6 -0.01 1.98 5.22
N ASN A 7 0.39 3.24 4.96
CA ASN A 7 -0.27 4.38 5.58
C ASN A 7 -1.74 4.50 5.17
N THR A 8 -2.06 4.18 3.92
CA THR A 8 -3.45 4.16 3.46
C THR A 8 -4.26 3.09 4.21
N LEU A 9 -3.70 1.89 4.39
CA LEU A 9 -4.38 0.83 5.13
C LEU A 9 -4.54 1.19 6.61
N LEU A 10 -3.52 1.76 7.24
CA LEU A 10 -3.59 2.18 8.64
C LEU A 10 -4.67 3.23 8.87
N TYR A 11 -4.70 4.27 8.03
CA TYR A 11 -5.72 5.31 8.15
C TYR A 11 -7.12 4.80 7.84
N ALA A 12 -7.25 3.85 6.93
CA ALA A 12 -8.56 3.27 6.58
C ALA A 12 -9.23 2.55 7.75
N VAL A 13 -8.46 2.09 8.74
CA VAL A 13 -9.00 1.42 9.93
C VAL A 13 -8.91 2.26 11.20
N ASN A 14 -8.36 3.48 11.12
CA ASN A 14 -8.22 4.38 12.26
C ASN A 14 -9.18 5.55 12.15
N SER A 15 -10.38 5.40 12.72
CA SER A 15 -11.42 6.43 12.67
C SER A 15 -11.06 7.73 13.41
N ALA A 16 -10.02 7.71 14.24
CA ALA A 16 -9.53 8.91 14.93
C ALA A 16 -8.60 9.76 14.05
N SER A 17 -8.16 9.24 12.89
CA SER A 17 -7.26 9.96 11.99
C SER A 17 -8.02 10.95 11.10
N ASP A 18 -7.44 12.13 10.88
CA ASP A 18 -7.94 13.10 9.90
C ASP A 18 -7.94 12.56 8.47
N GLN A 19 -7.09 11.58 8.17
CA GLN A 19 -6.98 10.95 6.86
C GLN A 19 -7.92 9.74 6.69
N HIS A 20 -8.68 9.37 7.72
CA HIS A 20 -9.52 8.17 7.70
C HIS A 20 -10.48 8.15 6.52
N ALA A 21 -11.25 9.21 6.33
CA ALA A 21 -12.30 9.26 5.30
C ALA A 21 -11.70 9.15 3.89
N ALA A 22 -10.58 9.84 3.63
CA ALA A 22 -9.92 9.78 2.33
C ALA A 22 -9.33 8.40 2.05
N ALA A 23 -8.69 7.78 3.03
CA ALA A 23 -8.10 6.45 2.90
C ALA A 23 -9.20 5.39 2.65
N LEU A 24 -10.26 5.42 3.45
CA LEU A 24 -11.38 4.48 3.31
C LEU A 24 -12.04 4.60 1.94
N LYS A 25 -12.29 5.84 1.49
CA LYS A 25 -12.87 6.10 0.18
C LYS A 25 -11.99 5.58 -0.95
N ALA A 26 -10.67 5.73 -0.85
CA ALA A 26 -9.73 5.23 -1.86
C ALA A 26 -9.84 3.71 -2.02
N ILE A 27 -9.92 2.98 -0.91
CA ILE A 27 -10.06 1.51 -0.93
C ILE A 27 -11.43 1.12 -1.50
N GLU A 28 -12.50 1.74 -1.04
CA GLU A 28 -13.86 1.46 -1.54
C GLU A 28 -13.99 1.73 -3.04
N THR A 29 -13.45 2.83 -3.50
CA THR A 29 -13.41 3.18 -4.93
C THR A 29 -12.58 2.16 -5.72
N GLY A 30 -11.46 1.73 -5.15
CA GLY A 30 -10.63 0.69 -5.75
C GLY A 30 -11.37 -0.63 -5.93
N TYR A 31 -12.09 -1.06 -4.91
CA TYR A 31 -12.88 -2.29 -5.00
C TYR A 31 -14.02 -2.19 -6.02
N ALA A 32 -14.58 -1.02 -6.21
CA ALA A 32 -15.63 -0.80 -7.21
C ALA A 32 -15.09 -0.70 -8.64
N ALA A 33 -13.80 -0.49 -8.81
CA ALA A 33 -13.18 -0.40 -10.13
C ALA A 33 -13.01 -1.79 -10.77
N PRO A 34 -12.99 -1.90 -12.12
CA PRO A 34 -12.94 -3.20 -12.78
C PRO A 34 -11.74 -4.07 -12.40
N ARG A 35 -10.56 -3.47 -12.18
CA ARG A 35 -9.34 -4.21 -11.84
C ARG A 35 -9.13 -4.38 -10.34
N GLY A 36 -9.87 -3.67 -9.51
CA GLY A 36 -9.91 -3.85 -8.07
C GLY A 36 -8.68 -3.35 -7.31
N VAL A 37 -8.43 -4.01 -6.18
CA VAL A 37 -7.38 -3.66 -5.23
C VAL A 37 -6.34 -4.78 -5.17
N ALA A 38 -5.07 -4.42 -5.38
CA ALA A 38 -3.94 -5.31 -5.20
C ALA A 38 -3.34 -5.12 -3.81
N PHE A 39 -2.94 -6.21 -3.19
CA PHE A 39 -2.23 -6.19 -1.90
C PHE A 39 -0.86 -6.84 -2.06
N ALA A 40 0.15 -6.20 -1.50
CA ALA A 40 1.50 -6.74 -1.41
C ALA A 40 1.79 -7.19 0.01
N TRP A 41 2.39 -8.37 0.17
CA TRP A 41 2.66 -8.90 1.52
C TRP A 41 3.58 -8.00 2.34
N ILE A 42 4.51 -7.29 1.70
CA ILE A 42 5.36 -6.35 2.44
C ILE A 42 4.53 -5.25 3.13
N VAL A 43 3.44 -4.82 2.50
CA VAL A 43 2.50 -3.85 3.07
C VAL A 43 1.66 -4.49 4.16
N LEU A 44 1.14 -5.69 3.94
CA LEU A 44 0.34 -6.39 4.94
C LEU A 44 1.15 -6.71 6.20
N LEU A 45 2.41 -7.10 6.04
CA LEU A 45 3.30 -7.33 7.18
C LEU A 45 3.57 -6.04 7.96
N ALA A 46 3.80 -4.94 7.25
CA ALA A 46 3.96 -3.63 7.89
C ALA A 46 2.68 -3.21 8.63
N PHE A 47 1.51 -3.46 8.05
CA PHE A 47 0.23 -3.21 8.73
C PHE A 47 0.13 -4.00 10.03
N LEU A 48 0.42 -5.30 10.02
CA LEU A 48 0.42 -6.13 11.23
C LEU A 48 1.37 -5.57 12.29
N ARG A 49 2.59 -5.22 11.89
CA ARG A 49 3.58 -4.70 12.82
C ARG A 49 3.17 -3.38 13.43
N LEU A 50 2.70 -2.45 12.59
CA LEU A 50 2.41 -1.08 13.04
C LEU A 50 1.07 -0.96 13.76
N SER A 51 0.06 -1.74 13.38
CA SER A 51 -1.27 -1.67 13.99
C SER A 51 -1.32 -2.33 15.37
N THR A 52 -0.43 -3.27 15.66
CA THR A 52 -0.42 -4.02 16.92
C THR A 52 0.55 -3.47 17.95
N ARG A 53 1.37 -2.49 17.61
CA ARG A 53 2.26 -1.82 18.56
C ARG A 53 1.72 -0.43 18.93
N GLY A 54 2.21 0.13 20.05
CA GLY A 54 1.81 1.48 20.48
C GLY A 54 2.30 2.57 19.54
N GLY A 55 1.65 3.75 19.59
CA GLY A 55 2.08 4.97 18.93
C GLY A 55 1.38 5.32 17.61
N ILE A 56 0.68 4.39 16.96
CA ILE A 56 -0.05 4.66 15.72
C ILE A 56 -1.53 4.88 16.00
N PHE A 57 -2.18 3.94 16.71
CA PHE A 57 -3.57 4.08 17.12
C PHE A 57 -3.66 4.56 18.57
N PRO A 58 -4.78 5.21 18.96
CA PRO A 58 -5.03 5.50 20.38
C PRO A 58 -4.92 4.25 21.25
N LYS A 59 -5.36 3.10 20.71
CA LYS A 59 -5.21 1.79 21.31
C LYS A 59 -4.76 0.80 20.23
N PRO A 60 -3.63 0.10 20.44
CA PRO A 60 -3.18 -0.90 19.47
C PRO A 60 -4.22 -1.99 19.25
N LEU A 61 -4.28 -2.51 18.02
CA LEU A 61 -5.13 -3.67 17.72
C LEU A 61 -4.55 -4.93 18.36
N SER A 62 -5.41 -5.86 18.73
CA SER A 62 -4.97 -7.21 19.03
C SER A 62 -4.49 -7.91 17.75
N ILE A 63 -3.68 -8.95 17.90
CA ILE A 63 -3.24 -9.77 16.76
C ILE A 63 -4.46 -10.33 16.03
N GLU A 64 -5.44 -10.82 16.78
CA GLU A 64 -6.66 -11.42 16.24
C GLU A 64 -7.44 -10.41 15.38
N ASP A 65 -7.62 -9.19 15.87
CA ASP A 65 -8.35 -8.16 15.13
C ASP A 65 -7.59 -7.72 13.88
N ALA A 66 -6.27 -7.56 13.96
CA ALA A 66 -5.46 -7.18 12.80
C ALA A 66 -5.51 -8.26 11.71
N LEU A 67 -5.45 -9.53 12.08
CA LEU A 67 -5.56 -10.64 11.13
C LEU A 67 -6.95 -10.71 10.50
N LEU A 68 -8.02 -10.45 11.27
CA LEU A 68 -9.37 -10.41 10.74
C LEU A 68 -9.56 -9.30 9.72
N ILE A 69 -8.95 -8.14 9.96
CA ILE A 69 -9.00 -7.04 9.01
C ILE A 69 -8.33 -7.43 7.69
N ILE A 70 -7.14 -8.04 7.75
CA ILE A 70 -6.44 -8.50 6.56
C ILE A 70 -7.29 -9.54 5.82
N LYS A 71 -7.86 -10.50 6.54
CA LYS A 71 -8.72 -11.51 5.93
C LYS A 71 -9.92 -10.85 5.23
N HIS A 72 -10.54 -9.87 5.86
CA HIS A 72 -11.65 -9.12 5.28
C HIS A 72 -11.25 -8.44 3.96
N TRP A 73 -10.09 -7.78 3.93
CA TRP A 73 -9.60 -7.17 2.71
C TRP A 73 -9.36 -8.18 1.59
N LEU A 74 -8.72 -9.31 1.93
CA LEU A 74 -8.35 -10.32 0.93
C LEU A 74 -9.53 -11.17 0.47
N ASP A 75 -10.58 -11.30 1.27
CA ASP A 75 -11.78 -12.07 0.92
C ASP A 75 -12.71 -11.32 -0.04
N HIS A 76 -12.47 -10.02 -0.26
CA HIS A 76 -13.29 -9.27 -1.22
C HIS A 76 -13.13 -9.86 -2.62
N PRO A 77 -14.24 -10.01 -3.38
CA PRO A 77 -14.18 -10.61 -4.73
C PRO A 77 -13.24 -9.89 -5.70
N ASN A 78 -13.00 -8.59 -5.47
CA ASN A 78 -12.14 -7.78 -6.34
C ASN A 78 -10.80 -7.44 -5.70
N ALA A 79 -10.33 -8.29 -4.78
CA ALA A 79 -9.00 -8.22 -4.19
C ALA A 79 -8.09 -9.27 -4.82
N GLN A 80 -6.81 -8.91 -4.96
CA GLN A 80 -5.79 -9.89 -5.37
C GLN A 80 -4.46 -9.58 -4.68
N VAL A 81 -3.66 -10.61 -4.45
CA VAL A 81 -2.30 -10.46 -3.94
C VAL A 81 -1.34 -10.46 -5.13
N VAL A 82 -0.44 -9.49 -5.18
CA VAL A 82 0.57 -9.39 -6.24
C VAL A 82 1.95 -9.76 -5.71
N HIS A 83 2.73 -10.40 -6.57
CA HIS A 83 4.05 -10.92 -6.24
C HIS A 83 5.08 -10.42 -7.23
N PRO A 84 6.37 -10.33 -6.84
CA PRO A 84 7.44 -10.02 -7.77
C PRO A 84 7.50 -11.03 -8.92
N GLY A 85 7.64 -10.52 -10.14
CA GLY A 85 7.86 -11.35 -11.34
C GLY A 85 9.33 -11.58 -11.63
N GLU A 86 9.61 -12.22 -12.75
CA GLU A 86 11.00 -12.53 -13.16
C GLU A 86 11.85 -11.29 -13.37
N ASN A 87 11.25 -10.20 -13.82
CA ASN A 87 11.95 -8.95 -14.11
C ASN A 87 12.07 -8.03 -12.88
N HIS A 88 11.63 -8.48 -11.72
CA HIS A 88 11.63 -7.63 -10.52
C HIS A 88 13.01 -7.09 -10.17
N PRO A 89 14.10 -7.88 -10.17
CA PRO A 89 15.42 -7.36 -9.87
C PRO A 89 15.85 -6.22 -10.80
N GLU A 90 15.53 -6.34 -12.09
CA GLU A 90 15.85 -5.34 -13.09
C GLU A 90 15.05 -4.06 -12.90
N VAL A 91 13.74 -4.16 -12.68
CA VAL A 91 12.87 -3.00 -12.44
C VAL A 91 13.26 -2.31 -11.14
N LEU A 92 13.45 -3.07 -10.06
CA LEU A 92 13.88 -2.54 -8.77
C LEU A 92 15.22 -1.81 -8.89
N GLY A 93 16.19 -2.42 -9.56
CA GLY A 93 17.52 -1.83 -9.76
C GLY A 93 17.44 -0.50 -10.50
N ARG A 94 16.65 -0.45 -11.57
CA ARG A 94 16.45 0.79 -12.35
C ARG A 94 15.87 1.92 -11.48
N LEU A 95 14.88 1.60 -10.65
CA LEU A 95 14.26 2.61 -9.77
C LEU A 95 15.24 3.14 -8.73
N LEU A 96 16.01 2.26 -8.09
CA LEU A 96 16.97 2.66 -7.07
C LEU A 96 18.13 3.46 -7.66
N LEU A 97 18.62 3.08 -8.85
CA LEU A 97 19.66 3.84 -9.54
C LEU A 97 19.17 5.23 -9.94
N ALA A 98 17.93 5.34 -10.42
CA ALA A 98 17.35 6.63 -10.78
C ALA A 98 17.14 7.52 -9.55
N ALA A 99 16.77 6.96 -8.40
CA ALA A 99 16.66 7.70 -7.14
C ALA A 99 18.01 8.07 -6.55
N GLY A 100 19.09 7.40 -6.96
CA GLY A 100 20.46 7.67 -6.50
C GLY A 100 20.78 7.14 -5.11
N THR A 101 19.88 6.39 -4.50
CA THR A 101 20.06 5.81 -3.17
C THR A 101 19.14 4.62 -2.97
N ALA A 102 19.52 3.71 -2.10
CA ALA A 102 18.66 2.64 -1.62
C ALA A 102 18.16 2.98 -0.19
N GLY A 103 18.84 2.54 0.83
CA GLY A 103 18.57 2.91 2.22
C GLY A 103 17.08 2.90 2.58
N ASN A 104 16.58 4.03 3.03
CA ASN A 104 15.19 4.20 3.44
C ASN A 104 14.19 4.11 2.28
N LEU A 105 14.64 4.20 1.03
CA LEU A 105 13.78 4.08 -0.15
C LEU A 105 13.65 2.65 -0.66
N THR A 106 14.37 1.69 -0.09
CA THR A 106 14.41 0.31 -0.60
C THR A 106 13.03 -0.34 -0.62
N THR A 107 12.28 -0.24 0.47
CA THR A 107 10.93 -0.82 0.56
C THR A 107 9.96 -0.12 -0.38
N ASP A 108 10.02 1.21 -0.47
CA ASP A 108 9.18 1.99 -1.37
C ASP A 108 9.48 1.66 -2.84
N ALA A 109 10.77 1.48 -3.17
CA ALA A 109 11.18 1.07 -4.52
C ALA A 109 10.66 -0.32 -4.87
N HIS A 110 10.67 -1.26 -3.90
CA HIS A 110 10.08 -2.58 -4.09
C HIS A 110 8.58 -2.48 -4.41
N LEU A 111 7.84 -1.68 -3.65
CA LEU A 111 6.41 -1.47 -3.90
C LEU A 111 6.17 -0.80 -5.25
N ALA A 112 6.99 0.20 -5.60
CA ALA A 112 6.93 0.86 -6.91
C ALA A 112 7.20 -0.13 -8.05
N ALA A 113 8.16 -1.02 -7.89
CA ALA A 113 8.45 -2.06 -8.88
C ALA A 113 7.26 -3.01 -9.06
N LEU A 114 6.61 -3.45 -7.97
CA LEU A 114 5.39 -4.25 -8.05
C LEU A 114 4.29 -3.52 -8.82
N ALA A 115 4.10 -2.23 -8.55
CA ALA A 115 3.09 -1.43 -9.24
C ALA A 115 3.36 -1.37 -10.75
N ILE A 116 4.61 -1.18 -11.16
CA ILE A 116 5.00 -1.17 -12.57
C ILE A 116 4.75 -2.53 -13.20
N GLU A 117 5.18 -3.62 -12.56
CA GLU A 117 5.04 -4.98 -13.08
C GLU A 117 3.59 -5.39 -13.26
N HIS A 118 2.69 -4.91 -12.41
CA HIS A 118 1.27 -5.28 -12.43
C HIS A 118 0.37 -4.19 -13.01
N ASP A 119 0.94 -3.11 -13.53
CA ASP A 119 0.21 -1.96 -14.06
C ASP A 119 -0.82 -1.44 -13.05
N ALA A 120 -0.36 -1.23 -11.84
CA ALA A 120 -1.16 -0.71 -10.72
C ALA A 120 -0.76 0.71 -10.37
N THR A 121 -1.68 1.45 -9.77
CA THR A 121 -1.43 2.78 -9.22
C THR A 121 -1.25 2.67 -7.71
N ILE A 122 -0.11 3.09 -7.20
CA ILE A 122 0.11 3.18 -5.75
C ILE A 122 -0.79 4.26 -5.17
N VAL A 123 -1.44 3.96 -4.06
CA VAL A 123 -2.21 4.93 -3.28
C VAL A 123 -1.52 5.09 -1.94
N SER A 124 -0.92 6.25 -1.72
CA SER A 124 -0.11 6.54 -0.54
C SER A 124 -0.15 8.01 -0.18
N PHE A 125 -0.07 8.31 1.12
CA PHE A 125 0.14 9.67 1.61
C PHE A 125 1.61 10.09 1.56
N ASP A 126 2.51 9.17 1.21
CA ASP A 126 3.95 9.43 1.12
C ASP A 126 4.32 9.96 -0.27
N ARG A 127 4.78 11.21 -0.32
CA ARG A 127 5.16 11.86 -1.57
C ARG A 127 6.49 11.38 -2.14
N ASP A 128 7.24 10.56 -1.41
CA ASP A 128 8.51 10.00 -1.89
C ASP A 128 8.33 9.12 -3.12
N PHE A 129 7.13 8.57 -3.38
CA PHE A 129 6.86 7.83 -4.61
C PHE A 129 7.02 8.67 -5.87
N ALA A 130 6.90 9.99 -5.79
CA ALA A 130 7.17 10.88 -6.90
C ALA A 130 8.64 10.86 -7.37
N ARG A 131 9.55 10.32 -6.57
CA ARG A 131 10.98 10.20 -6.90
C ARG A 131 11.29 9.07 -7.86
N PHE A 132 10.35 8.13 -8.05
CA PHE A 132 10.58 6.96 -8.92
C PHE A 132 10.03 7.23 -10.32
N PRO A 133 10.84 7.01 -11.38
CA PRO A 133 10.34 7.14 -12.76
C PRO A 133 9.35 6.02 -13.08
N ASP A 134 8.40 6.34 -13.94
CA ASP A 134 7.41 5.40 -14.50
C ASP A 134 6.42 4.82 -13.48
N VAL A 135 6.49 5.17 -12.20
CA VAL A 135 5.50 4.73 -11.24
C VAL A 135 4.24 5.60 -11.33
N GLN A 136 3.09 4.96 -11.34
CA GLN A 136 1.81 5.62 -11.17
C GLN A 136 1.50 5.70 -9.68
N TRP A 137 1.33 6.88 -9.17
CA TRP A 137 1.08 7.14 -7.76
C TRP A 137 0.08 8.29 -7.60
N LYS A 138 -0.78 8.17 -6.59
CA LYS A 138 -1.70 9.24 -6.21
C LYS A 138 -1.92 9.28 -4.70
N LEU A 139 -2.25 10.47 -4.22
CA LEU A 139 -2.71 10.66 -2.85
C LEU A 139 -4.17 10.25 -2.72
N PRO A 140 -4.58 9.61 -1.60
CA PRO A 140 -5.99 9.49 -1.28
C PRO A 140 -6.64 10.86 -1.16
N SER A 141 -7.84 11.00 -1.69
CA SER A 141 -8.55 12.28 -1.73
C SER A 141 -10.04 12.06 -1.51
N MET A 142 -10.71 13.06 -0.94
CA MET A 142 -12.17 13.11 -0.84
C MET A 142 -12.84 13.66 -2.09
N ALA A 143 -12.06 14.21 -3.00
CA ALA A 143 -12.58 14.77 -4.24
C ALA A 143 -12.95 13.72 -5.27
#